data_6dc94912f9808a2bc4ca83097a5c8c28
#
_entry.id   6dc94912f9808a2bc4ca83097a5c8c28
#
_cell.length_a   1.000
_cell.length_b   1.000
_cell.length_c   1.000
_cell.angle_alpha   90.00
_cell.angle_beta   90.00
_cell.angle_gamma   90.00
#
_symmetry.space_group_name_H-M   'P 1'
#
loop_
_entity.id
_entity.type
_entity.pdbx_description
1 polymer ?
#
loop_
_entity_poly.entity_id
_entity_poly.type
_entity_poly.pdbx_seq_one_letter_code
_entity_poly.pdbx_strand_id
1 'polypeptide(L)'
;MALLTIDRLNVDFEVPAGRFRAVRDLDLEIGEGDCVAVVGESGSGKSQALLACAGLLAANGLASGSVRFTGQQILGLPERSLQRLRGPGLGFVFQDAIGSLTPHLRIGDQLAESLQVHRPVGRREALAEARAMLERVQVPDAASRLSQYPHELSGGTRQRVAIAAALMPRPRLLIADEPTTALDVTVQAQLVRLLRELRRELGMALVIVTHDFGVVAGLADRVAVMYAGTIVEEGGTLELFARPRHPYTAGLLAALPRLDDPTGQPMRTIQGNPPQPGNLPPGCAFWPRCAQRVAVCGERSPILASHPTGRVACHRPLQGGLEA
;
A
#
# COMPACT_ATOMS: atom_id res chain seq x y z
N MET A 1 -15.48 3.38 13.52
CA MET A 1 -14.36 3.87 14.36
C MET A 1 -13.07 3.72 13.58
N ALA A 2 -12.08 4.61 13.79
CA ALA A 2 -10.79 4.48 13.13
C ALA A 2 -10.04 3.23 13.65
N LEU A 3 -9.60 2.37 12.73
CA LEU A 3 -8.78 1.20 13.04
C LEU A 3 -7.30 1.58 13.13
N LEU A 4 -6.81 2.34 12.13
CA LEU A 4 -5.48 2.92 12.11
C LEU A 4 -5.58 4.42 11.87
N THR A 5 -4.93 5.22 12.72
CA THR A 5 -4.81 6.68 12.55
C THR A 5 -3.33 7.03 12.47
N ILE A 6 -2.96 7.68 11.41
CA ILE A 6 -1.61 8.23 11.19
C ILE A 6 -1.74 9.75 11.23
N ASP A 7 -0.97 10.40 12.10
CA ASP A 7 -1.03 11.84 12.32
C ASP A 7 0.41 12.42 12.27
N ARG A 8 0.64 13.27 11.29
CA ARG A 8 1.91 13.92 10.97
C ARG A 8 3.11 12.97 11.00
N LEU A 9 2.96 11.79 10.38
CA LEU A 9 4.05 10.83 10.28
C LEU A 9 5.16 11.38 9.40
N ASN A 10 6.36 11.39 9.94
CA ASN A 10 7.59 11.67 9.23
C ASN A 10 8.49 10.45 9.26
N VAL A 11 9.14 10.14 8.14
CA VAL A 11 10.15 9.07 8.05
C VAL A 11 11.41 9.65 7.43
N ASP A 12 12.49 9.59 8.19
CA ASP A 12 13.82 10.04 7.80
C ASP A 12 14.77 8.85 7.70
N PHE A 13 15.74 8.93 6.80
CA PHE A 13 16.82 7.95 6.67
C PHE A 13 18.18 8.64 6.81
N GLU A 14 19.05 8.03 7.61
CA GLU A 14 20.45 8.41 7.73
C GLU A 14 21.28 7.66 6.69
N VAL A 15 21.95 8.39 5.81
CA VAL A 15 22.81 7.86 4.76
C VAL A 15 24.14 8.58 4.78
N PRO A 16 25.23 8.02 4.17
CA PRO A 16 26.53 8.69 4.18
C PRO A 16 26.53 10.13 3.63
N ALA A 17 25.60 10.45 2.74
CA ALA A 17 25.41 11.77 2.17
C ALA A 17 24.61 12.76 3.07
N GLY A 18 24.21 12.33 4.28
CA GLY A 18 23.40 13.11 5.21
C GLY A 18 22.04 12.44 5.49
N ARG A 19 21.10 13.24 6.01
CA ARG A 19 19.74 12.78 6.33
C ARG A 19 18.78 13.24 5.25
N PHE A 20 17.93 12.33 4.75
CA PHE A 20 16.84 12.68 3.86
C PHE A 20 15.49 12.22 4.41
N ARG A 21 14.44 12.98 4.11
CA ARG A 21 13.09 12.72 4.54
C ARG A 21 12.28 12.05 3.43
N ALA A 22 11.94 10.78 3.65
CA ALA A 22 11.17 9.98 2.71
C ALA A 22 9.65 10.18 2.83
N VAL A 23 9.16 10.49 4.05
CA VAL A 23 7.74 10.78 4.33
C VAL A 23 7.67 12.05 5.16
N ARG A 24 6.72 12.94 4.85
CA ARG A 24 6.58 14.26 5.47
C ARG A 24 5.14 14.53 5.84
N ASP A 25 4.92 14.79 7.13
CA ASP A 25 3.64 15.18 7.72
C ASP A 25 2.46 14.43 7.11
N LEU A 26 2.58 13.10 7.04
CA LEU A 26 1.57 12.25 6.42
C LEU A 26 0.44 11.99 7.41
N ASP A 27 -0.78 12.36 7.00
CA ASP A 27 -2.02 12.12 7.72
C ASP A 27 -2.90 11.15 6.93
N LEU A 28 -3.25 10.00 7.54
CA LEU A 28 -4.13 9.00 6.94
C LEU A 28 -4.95 8.31 8.02
N GLU A 29 -6.24 8.10 7.73
CA GLU A 29 -7.13 7.35 8.60
C GLU A 29 -7.73 6.16 7.85
N ILE A 30 -7.76 4.99 8.51
CA ILE A 30 -8.30 3.74 7.98
C ILE A 30 -9.35 3.25 8.97
N GLY A 31 -10.58 3.12 8.51
CA GLY A 31 -11.69 2.56 9.28
C GLY A 31 -11.69 1.03 9.31
N GLU A 32 -12.53 0.45 10.18
CA GLU A 32 -12.77 -0.99 10.16
C GLU A 32 -13.44 -1.39 8.84
N GLY A 33 -12.92 -2.43 8.21
CA GLY A 33 -13.42 -2.94 6.95
C GLY A 33 -13.14 -2.06 5.72
N ASP A 34 -12.50 -0.88 5.86
CA ASP A 34 -12.12 -0.03 4.73
C ASP A 34 -11.14 -0.72 3.79
N CYS A 35 -11.19 -0.38 2.50
CA CYS A 35 -10.11 -0.64 1.57
C CYS A 35 -9.55 0.68 1.05
N VAL A 36 -8.31 0.98 1.42
CA VAL A 36 -7.63 2.21 1.03
C VAL A 36 -6.46 1.87 0.10
N ALA A 37 -6.46 2.45 -1.10
CA ALA A 37 -5.30 2.38 -1.98
C ALA A 37 -4.37 3.55 -1.74
N VAL A 38 -3.08 3.29 -1.60
CA VAL A 38 -2.02 4.30 -1.57
C VAL A 38 -1.28 4.23 -2.91
N VAL A 39 -1.41 5.28 -3.72
CA VAL A 39 -0.87 5.30 -5.09
C VAL A 39 0.13 6.43 -5.29
N GLY A 40 0.97 6.32 -6.32
CA GLY A 40 1.95 7.33 -6.69
C GLY A 40 3.16 6.72 -7.39
N GLU A 41 4.02 7.56 -7.98
CA GLU A 41 5.24 7.12 -8.65
C GLU A 41 6.19 6.37 -7.69
N SER A 42 7.10 5.57 -8.26
CA SER A 42 8.17 4.91 -7.48
C SER A 42 8.99 5.96 -6.72
N GLY A 43 9.38 5.65 -5.49
CA GLY A 43 10.11 6.58 -4.63
C GLY A 43 9.25 7.66 -3.96
N SER A 44 7.92 7.67 -4.11
CA SER A 44 7.05 8.66 -3.44
C SER A 44 6.88 8.45 -1.93
N GLY A 45 7.43 7.39 -1.33
CA GLY A 45 7.40 7.14 0.11
C GLY A 45 6.33 6.17 0.61
N LYS A 46 5.50 5.60 -0.29
CA LYS A 46 4.36 4.73 0.05
C LYS A 46 4.72 3.58 1.00
N SER A 47 5.63 2.72 0.56
CA SER A 47 6.09 1.56 1.35
C SER A 47 6.71 1.98 2.68
N GLN A 48 7.49 3.07 2.68
CA GLN A 48 8.16 3.55 3.90
C GLN A 48 7.16 4.05 4.95
N ALA A 49 6.08 4.72 4.52
CA ALA A 49 5.01 5.13 5.44
C ALA A 49 4.35 3.93 6.12
N LEU A 50 4.05 2.87 5.37
CA LEU A 50 3.38 1.68 5.91
C LEU A 50 4.32 0.79 6.71
N LEU A 51 5.59 0.66 6.31
CA LEU A 51 6.61 -0.02 7.11
C LEU A 51 6.84 0.68 8.46
N ALA A 52 6.81 2.02 8.49
CA ALA A 52 6.88 2.78 9.74
C ALA A 52 5.72 2.44 10.68
N CYS A 53 4.49 2.31 10.16
CA CYS A 53 3.33 1.92 10.95
C CYS A 53 3.47 0.53 11.59
N ALA A 54 4.13 -0.40 10.89
CA ALA A 54 4.38 -1.74 11.40
C ALA A 54 5.67 -1.87 12.23
N GLY A 55 6.45 -0.79 12.38
CA GLY A 55 7.77 -0.82 13.03
C GLY A 55 8.79 -1.68 12.27
N LEU A 56 8.73 -1.67 10.93
CA LEU A 56 9.55 -2.49 10.03
C LEU A 56 10.50 -1.64 9.17
N LEU A 57 10.79 -0.42 9.58
CA LEU A 57 11.81 0.40 8.90
C LEU A 57 13.19 -0.26 8.99
N ALA A 58 14.03 0.01 7.99
CA ALA A 58 15.44 -0.36 8.04
C ALA A 58 16.13 0.30 9.25
N ALA A 59 17.26 -0.26 9.72
CA ALA A 59 17.95 0.17 10.93
C ALA A 59 18.40 1.66 10.91
N ASN A 60 18.59 2.24 9.73
CA ASN A 60 18.93 3.65 9.53
C ASN A 60 17.69 4.54 9.35
N GLY A 61 16.49 3.99 9.48
CA GLY A 61 15.22 4.71 9.36
C GLY A 61 14.71 5.19 10.72
N LEU A 62 14.28 6.43 10.79
CA LEU A 62 13.72 7.08 11.98
C LEU A 62 12.31 7.56 11.65
N ALA A 63 11.34 7.18 12.47
CA ALA A 63 9.96 7.65 12.35
C ALA A 63 9.61 8.58 13.52
N SER A 64 8.83 9.63 13.23
CA SER A 64 8.27 10.57 14.22
C SER A 64 6.84 10.95 13.84
N GLY A 65 6.10 11.53 14.77
CA GLY A 65 4.66 11.78 14.66
C GLY A 65 3.85 10.83 15.53
N SER A 66 2.64 10.50 15.11
CA SER A 66 1.77 9.57 15.84
C SER A 66 1.17 8.53 14.91
N VAL A 67 1.22 7.25 15.33
CA VAL A 67 0.50 6.17 14.68
C VAL A 67 -0.27 5.41 15.74
N ARG A 68 -1.60 5.40 15.63
CA ARG A 68 -2.47 4.72 16.59
C ARG A 68 -3.22 3.59 15.92
N PHE A 69 -3.17 2.41 16.52
CA PHE A 69 -3.97 1.27 16.13
C PHE A 69 -5.03 1.01 17.21
N THR A 70 -6.30 1.03 16.82
CA THR A 70 -7.44 0.95 17.76
C THR A 70 -7.36 1.95 18.92
N GLY A 71 -6.91 3.17 18.62
CA GLY A 71 -6.71 4.24 19.61
C GLY A 71 -5.41 4.18 20.40
N GLN A 72 -4.68 3.05 20.40
CA GLN A 72 -3.43 2.88 21.11
C GLN A 72 -2.25 3.35 20.25
N GLN A 73 -1.36 4.19 20.81
CA GLN A 73 -0.11 4.59 20.16
C GLN A 73 0.78 3.38 19.92
N ILE A 74 1.21 3.16 18.67
CA ILE A 74 2.07 2.04 18.30
C ILE A 74 3.45 2.48 17.80
N LEU A 75 3.60 3.70 17.31
CA LEU A 75 4.90 4.23 16.92
C LEU A 75 5.79 4.38 18.15
N GLY A 76 7.01 3.83 18.07
CA GLY A 76 7.97 3.85 19.17
C GLY A 76 7.75 2.78 20.26
N LEU A 77 6.82 1.84 20.08
CA LEU A 77 6.67 0.72 20.99
C LEU A 77 7.91 -0.20 20.97
N PRO A 78 8.25 -0.82 22.12
CA PRO A 78 9.27 -1.86 22.17
C PRO A 78 8.94 -3.04 21.25
N GLU A 79 9.96 -3.68 20.68
CA GLU A 79 9.82 -4.80 19.74
C GLU A 79 8.88 -5.92 20.25
N ARG A 80 8.97 -6.28 21.52
CA ARG A 80 8.07 -7.29 22.14
C ARG A 80 6.58 -6.93 22.03
N SER A 81 6.25 -5.63 22.08
CA SER A 81 4.86 -5.16 21.95
C SER A 81 4.44 -5.16 20.48
N LEU A 82 5.32 -4.75 19.59
CA LEU A 82 5.09 -4.80 18.14
C LEU A 82 4.91 -6.24 17.63
N GLN A 83 5.68 -7.21 18.15
CA GLN A 83 5.52 -8.64 17.81
C GLN A 83 4.12 -9.18 18.14
N ARG A 84 3.51 -8.72 19.24
CA ARG A 84 2.13 -9.11 19.59
C ARG A 84 1.08 -8.47 18.67
N LEU A 85 1.38 -7.30 18.13
CA LEU A 85 0.50 -6.58 17.21
C LEU A 85 0.62 -7.11 15.78
N ARG A 86 1.85 -7.39 15.32
CA ARG A 86 2.11 -8.02 14.02
C ARG A 86 1.50 -9.42 14.03
N GLY A 87 0.75 -9.73 13.01
CA GLY A 87 -0.08 -10.93 12.90
C GLY A 87 -1.53 -10.62 13.23
N PRO A 88 -2.02 -10.72 14.47
CA PRO A 88 -3.45 -10.55 14.78
C PRO A 88 -3.98 -9.11 14.57
N GLY A 89 -3.14 -8.10 14.76
CA GLY A 89 -3.50 -6.70 14.51
C GLY A 89 -3.20 -6.32 13.06
N LEU A 90 -1.94 -6.42 12.68
CA LEU A 90 -1.39 -5.98 11.40
C LEU A 90 -0.77 -7.15 10.66
N GLY A 91 -1.40 -7.59 9.55
CA GLY A 91 -0.79 -8.48 8.56
C GLY A 91 -0.05 -7.67 7.50
N PHE A 92 1.05 -8.21 6.98
CA PHE A 92 1.84 -7.54 5.95
C PHE A 92 2.18 -8.52 4.81
N VAL A 93 1.89 -8.11 3.56
CA VAL A 93 2.34 -8.77 2.34
C VAL A 93 3.35 -7.84 1.68
N PHE A 94 4.61 -8.29 1.61
CA PHE A 94 5.70 -7.52 1.03
C PHE A 94 5.70 -7.57 -0.49
N GLN A 95 6.31 -6.58 -1.12
CA GLN A 95 6.44 -6.45 -2.56
C GLN A 95 7.12 -7.68 -3.20
N ASP A 96 8.11 -8.26 -2.55
CA ASP A 96 8.78 -9.50 -2.99
C ASP A 96 8.22 -10.70 -2.22
N ALA A 97 7.19 -11.34 -2.81
CA ALA A 97 6.64 -12.58 -2.27
C ALA A 97 7.65 -13.74 -2.30
N ILE A 98 8.64 -13.71 -3.20
CA ILE A 98 9.68 -14.74 -3.29
C ILE A 98 10.63 -14.60 -2.11
N GLY A 99 11.07 -13.38 -1.82
CA GLY A 99 11.94 -13.08 -0.67
C GLY A 99 11.24 -13.20 0.69
N SER A 100 9.90 -13.17 0.73
CA SER A 100 9.15 -13.29 1.99
C SER A 100 9.01 -14.74 2.48
N LEU A 101 9.21 -15.74 1.63
CA LEU A 101 9.15 -17.16 1.99
C LEU A 101 10.56 -17.72 2.19
N THR A 102 10.75 -18.46 3.29
CA THR A 102 12.03 -19.11 3.60
C THR A 102 12.28 -20.30 2.66
N PRO A 103 13.30 -20.26 1.80
CA PRO A 103 13.43 -21.19 0.68
C PRO A 103 13.70 -22.64 1.08
N HIS A 104 14.27 -22.88 2.27
CA HIS A 104 14.62 -24.22 2.78
C HIS A 104 13.57 -24.80 3.75
N LEU A 105 12.47 -24.10 3.99
CA LEU A 105 11.36 -24.59 4.80
C LEU A 105 10.16 -24.93 3.90
N ARG A 106 9.43 -25.98 4.28
CA ARG A 106 8.19 -26.37 3.58
C ARG A 106 7.09 -25.33 3.80
N ILE A 107 6.22 -25.17 2.83
CA ILE A 107 5.10 -24.22 2.88
C ILE A 107 4.22 -24.46 4.11
N GLY A 108 3.89 -25.73 4.40
CA GLY A 108 3.08 -26.06 5.58
C GLY A 108 3.71 -25.66 6.91
N ASP A 109 5.04 -25.77 7.02
CA ASP A 109 5.76 -25.40 8.23
C ASP A 109 5.74 -23.89 8.45
N GLN A 110 5.96 -23.10 7.39
CA GLN A 110 5.92 -21.64 7.46
C GLN A 110 4.53 -21.10 7.80
N LEU A 111 3.48 -21.67 7.18
CA LEU A 111 2.10 -21.29 7.49
C LEU A 111 1.72 -21.67 8.93
N ALA A 112 2.08 -22.89 9.36
CA ALA A 112 1.81 -23.34 10.72
C ALA A 112 2.52 -22.48 11.77
N GLU A 113 3.78 -22.12 11.53
CA GLU A 113 4.56 -21.23 12.40
C GLU A 113 3.89 -19.85 12.54
N SER A 114 3.43 -19.25 11.42
CA SER A 114 2.72 -17.97 11.43
C SER A 114 1.49 -17.98 12.35
N LEU A 115 0.82 -19.11 12.52
CA LEU A 115 -0.30 -19.27 13.44
C LEU A 115 0.18 -19.53 14.87
N GLN A 116 1.13 -20.46 15.05
CA GLN A 116 1.58 -20.94 16.36
C GLN A 116 2.30 -19.87 17.19
N VAL A 117 2.96 -18.90 16.53
CA VAL A 117 3.56 -17.74 17.21
C VAL A 117 2.52 -16.91 17.97
N HIS A 118 1.26 -16.88 17.49
CA HIS A 118 0.20 -16.04 18.04
C HIS A 118 -0.90 -16.82 18.79
N ARG A 119 -1.00 -18.14 18.56
CA ARG A 119 -2.04 -18.99 19.15
C ARG A 119 -1.44 -20.29 19.69
N PRO A 120 -1.84 -20.72 20.88
CA PRO A 120 -1.37 -21.98 21.46
C PRO A 120 -2.07 -23.20 20.81
N VAL A 121 -1.76 -23.45 19.54
CA VAL A 121 -2.32 -24.57 18.78
C VAL A 121 -1.26 -25.62 18.49
N GLY A 122 -1.65 -26.90 18.49
CA GLY A 122 -0.76 -28.00 18.13
C GLY A 122 -0.42 -28.02 16.64
N ARG A 123 0.72 -28.66 16.28
CA ARG A 123 1.19 -28.75 14.89
C ARG A 123 0.13 -29.33 13.93
N ARG A 124 -0.59 -30.37 14.37
CA ARG A 124 -1.64 -31.01 13.53
C ARG A 124 -2.78 -30.05 13.20
N GLU A 125 -3.23 -29.30 14.19
CA GLU A 125 -4.27 -28.28 14.03
C GLU A 125 -3.76 -27.12 13.16
N ALA A 126 -2.54 -26.62 13.39
CA ALA A 126 -1.94 -25.56 12.59
C ALA A 126 -1.80 -25.94 11.10
N LEU A 127 -1.41 -27.19 10.80
CA LEU A 127 -1.35 -27.69 9.43
C LEU A 127 -2.74 -27.84 8.78
N ALA A 128 -3.76 -28.21 9.55
CA ALA A 128 -5.14 -28.25 9.05
C ALA A 128 -5.67 -26.84 8.71
N GLU A 129 -5.43 -25.87 9.58
CA GLU A 129 -5.73 -24.44 9.31
C GLU A 129 -4.93 -23.90 8.11
N ALA A 130 -3.65 -24.27 7.98
CA ALA A 130 -2.81 -23.90 6.84
C ALA A 130 -3.39 -24.43 5.53
N ARG A 131 -3.82 -25.69 5.49
CA ARG A 131 -4.51 -26.27 4.33
C ARG A 131 -5.77 -25.49 3.99
N ALA A 132 -6.65 -25.26 4.98
CA ALA A 132 -7.87 -24.50 4.77
C ALA A 132 -7.59 -23.06 4.27
N MET A 133 -6.53 -22.42 4.75
CA MET A 133 -6.13 -21.09 4.26
C MET A 133 -5.62 -21.15 2.82
N LEU A 134 -4.84 -22.17 2.42
CA LEU A 134 -4.42 -22.36 1.04
C LEU A 134 -5.62 -22.58 0.09
N GLU A 135 -6.63 -23.33 0.53
CA GLU A 135 -7.87 -23.51 -0.22
C GLU A 135 -8.61 -22.16 -0.38
N ARG A 136 -8.71 -21.35 0.68
CA ARG A 136 -9.31 -19.99 0.64
C ARG A 136 -8.59 -19.04 -0.30
N VAL A 137 -7.26 -19.06 -0.32
CA VAL A 137 -6.50 -18.24 -1.29
C VAL A 137 -6.43 -18.91 -2.67
N GLN A 138 -7.24 -19.93 -2.92
CA GLN A 138 -7.39 -20.60 -4.20
C GLN A 138 -6.08 -21.19 -4.74
N VAL A 139 -5.27 -21.78 -3.86
CA VAL A 139 -4.08 -22.57 -4.27
C VAL A 139 -4.56 -23.97 -4.69
N PRO A 140 -4.30 -24.39 -5.94
CA PRO A 140 -4.68 -25.74 -6.39
C PRO A 140 -3.93 -26.82 -5.60
N ASP A 141 -4.59 -27.95 -5.32
CA ASP A 141 -4.00 -29.09 -4.61
C ASP A 141 -3.37 -28.71 -3.26
N ALA A 142 -4.06 -27.87 -2.48
CA ALA A 142 -3.56 -27.30 -1.24
C ALA A 142 -2.90 -28.31 -0.30
N ALA A 143 -3.45 -29.54 -0.22
CA ALA A 143 -2.90 -30.60 0.61
C ALA A 143 -1.49 -31.04 0.19
N SER A 144 -1.22 -31.17 -1.11
CA SER A 144 0.09 -31.54 -1.63
C SER A 144 1.10 -30.39 -1.50
N ARG A 145 0.62 -29.13 -1.66
CA ARG A 145 1.47 -27.93 -1.56
C ARG A 145 2.07 -27.71 -0.18
N LEU A 146 1.42 -28.18 0.89
CA LEU A 146 1.98 -28.09 2.24
C LEU A 146 3.36 -28.74 2.40
N SER A 147 3.62 -29.82 1.64
CA SER A 147 4.90 -30.55 1.68
C SER A 147 5.98 -29.96 0.76
N GLN A 148 5.62 -29.06 -0.13
CA GLN A 148 6.51 -28.43 -1.11
C GLN A 148 7.31 -27.28 -0.51
N TYR A 149 8.40 -26.92 -1.21
CA TYR A 149 9.23 -25.78 -0.94
C TYR A 149 8.84 -24.59 -1.85
N PRO A 150 9.15 -23.36 -1.47
CA PRO A 150 8.82 -22.17 -2.29
C PRO A 150 9.29 -22.26 -3.75
N HIS A 151 10.47 -22.80 -4.01
CA HIS A 151 11.04 -22.90 -5.36
C HIS A 151 10.30 -23.89 -6.28
N GLU A 152 9.47 -24.79 -5.73
CA GLU A 152 8.65 -25.73 -6.50
C GLU A 152 7.33 -25.13 -6.96
N LEU A 153 7.01 -23.88 -6.54
CA LEU A 153 5.77 -23.18 -6.85
C LEU A 153 5.94 -22.16 -7.96
N SER A 154 4.88 -21.94 -8.76
CA SER A 154 4.84 -20.81 -9.70
C SER A 154 4.80 -19.47 -8.98
N GLY A 155 5.15 -18.37 -9.65
CA GLY A 155 5.12 -17.01 -9.08
C GLY A 155 3.77 -16.64 -8.49
N GLY A 156 2.68 -16.86 -9.23
CA GLY A 156 1.33 -16.58 -8.74
C GLY A 156 0.91 -17.46 -7.55
N THR A 157 1.38 -18.72 -7.51
CA THR A 157 1.14 -19.59 -6.35
C THR A 157 1.93 -19.12 -5.13
N ARG A 158 3.19 -18.71 -5.30
CA ARG A 158 3.99 -18.11 -4.21
C ARG A 158 3.34 -16.87 -3.64
N GLN A 159 2.80 -16.00 -4.50
CA GLN A 159 2.08 -14.81 -4.07
C GLN A 159 0.86 -15.16 -3.22
N ARG A 160 0.06 -16.15 -3.64
CA ARG A 160 -1.09 -16.64 -2.88
C ARG A 160 -0.67 -17.24 -1.52
N VAL A 161 0.44 -17.97 -1.49
CA VAL A 161 1.02 -18.53 -0.25
C VAL A 161 1.50 -17.41 0.68
N ALA A 162 2.15 -16.37 0.18
CA ALA A 162 2.57 -15.21 0.98
C ALA A 162 1.36 -14.48 1.59
N ILE A 163 0.27 -14.34 0.81
CA ILE A 163 -0.99 -13.80 1.32
C ILE A 163 -1.58 -14.73 2.39
N ALA A 164 -1.58 -16.04 2.15
CA ALA A 164 -2.03 -17.02 3.14
C ALA A 164 -1.25 -16.88 4.46
N ALA A 165 0.08 -16.77 4.40
CA ALA A 165 0.93 -16.58 5.57
C ALA A 165 0.57 -15.32 6.38
N ALA A 166 0.33 -14.20 5.68
CA ALA A 166 -0.10 -12.96 6.32
C ALA A 166 -1.51 -13.04 6.92
N LEU A 167 -2.39 -13.91 6.40
CA LEU A 167 -3.76 -14.10 6.86
C LEU A 167 -3.92 -15.18 7.93
N MET A 168 -2.93 -16.08 8.13
CA MET A 168 -2.98 -17.14 9.14
C MET A 168 -3.33 -16.62 10.55
N PRO A 169 -2.75 -15.50 11.01
CA PRO A 169 -3.09 -14.94 12.33
C PRO A 169 -4.45 -14.23 12.38
N ARG A 170 -5.18 -14.12 11.26
CA ARG A 170 -6.45 -13.39 11.10
C ARG A 170 -6.32 -11.92 11.46
N PRO A 171 -5.55 -11.14 10.71
CA PRO A 171 -5.31 -9.72 10.99
C PRO A 171 -6.60 -8.89 10.90
N ARG A 172 -6.68 -7.82 11.70
CA ARG A 172 -7.73 -6.81 11.56
C ARG A 172 -7.45 -5.86 10.40
N LEU A 173 -6.17 -5.61 10.11
CA LEU A 173 -5.70 -4.82 8.96
C LEU A 173 -4.64 -5.60 8.20
N LEU A 174 -4.88 -5.81 6.90
CA LEU A 174 -3.86 -6.32 5.97
C LEU A 174 -3.26 -5.16 5.20
N ILE A 175 -1.94 -5.04 5.22
CA ILE A 175 -1.17 -4.12 4.38
C ILE A 175 -0.54 -4.95 3.26
N ALA A 176 -0.87 -4.64 2.02
CA ALA A 176 -0.33 -5.32 0.84
C ALA A 176 0.46 -4.33 -0.01
N ASP A 177 1.78 -4.49 -0.01
CA ASP A 177 2.69 -3.63 -0.76
C ASP A 177 2.97 -4.23 -2.13
N GLU A 178 2.41 -3.63 -3.17
CA GLU A 178 2.50 -4.04 -4.58
C GLU A 178 2.20 -5.54 -4.81
N PRO A 179 1.10 -6.10 -4.30
CA PRO A 179 0.88 -7.55 -4.30
C PRO A 179 0.65 -8.15 -5.68
N THR A 180 0.51 -7.33 -6.72
CA THR A 180 0.27 -7.75 -8.10
C THR A 180 1.49 -7.54 -9.01
N THR A 181 2.59 -6.98 -8.51
CA THR A 181 3.81 -6.75 -9.29
C THR A 181 4.37 -8.06 -9.81
N ALA A 182 4.79 -8.08 -11.08
CA ALA A 182 5.31 -9.24 -11.81
C ALA A 182 4.28 -10.36 -12.10
N LEU A 183 2.97 -10.09 -11.95
CA LEU A 183 1.91 -11.00 -12.39
C LEU A 183 1.36 -10.56 -13.77
N ASP A 184 0.94 -11.55 -14.56
CA ASP A 184 0.19 -11.25 -15.78
C ASP A 184 -1.21 -10.67 -15.47
N VAL A 185 -1.80 -9.97 -16.42
CA VAL A 185 -3.08 -9.24 -16.25
C VAL A 185 -4.22 -10.16 -15.76
N THR A 186 -4.24 -11.41 -16.23
CA THR A 186 -5.27 -12.38 -15.85
C THR A 186 -5.14 -12.81 -14.40
N VAL A 187 -3.92 -13.15 -13.97
CA VAL A 187 -3.60 -13.53 -12.59
C VAL A 187 -3.80 -12.35 -11.64
N GLN A 188 -3.44 -11.14 -12.08
CA GLN A 188 -3.69 -9.91 -11.34
C GLN A 188 -5.19 -9.69 -11.09
N ALA A 189 -6.04 -9.82 -12.11
CA ALA A 189 -7.50 -9.69 -11.97
C ALA A 189 -8.08 -10.74 -11.02
N GLN A 190 -7.58 -11.98 -11.07
CA GLN A 190 -7.95 -13.03 -10.12
C GLN A 190 -7.55 -12.69 -8.68
N LEU A 191 -6.34 -12.16 -8.49
CA LEU A 191 -5.85 -11.77 -7.17
C LEU A 191 -6.64 -10.60 -6.57
N VAL A 192 -7.00 -9.60 -7.36
CA VAL A 192 -7.87 -8.48 -6.96
C VAL A 192 -9.23 -9.00 -6.48
N ARG A 193 -9.84 -9.93 -7.23
CA ARG A 193 -11.10 -10.55 -6.85
C ARG A 193 -10.97 -11.33 -5.54
N LEU A 194 -9.92 -12.13 -5.42
CA LEU A 194 -9.61 -12.90 -4.21
C LEU A 194 -9.46 -11.99 -2.99
N LEU A 195 -8.67 -10.93 -3.06
CA LEU A 195 -8.47 -9.98 -1.94
C LEU A 195 -9.79 -9.32 -1.53
N ARG A 196 -10.67 -9.00 -2.50
CA ARG A 196 -12.01 -8.45 -2.23
C ARG A 196 -12.89 -9.44 -1.48
N GLU A 197 -12.88 -10.71 -1.89
CA GLU A 197 -13.63 -11.80 -1.25
C GLU A 197 -13.13 -12.03 0.18
N LEU A 198 -11.82 -12.19 0.35
CA LEU A 198 -11.19 -12.41 1.66
C LEU A 198 -11.42 -11.24 2.62
N ARG A 199 -11.33 -9.99 2.15
CA ARG A 199 -11.64 -8.80 2.96
C ARG A 199 -13.06 -8.88 3.53
N ARG A 200 -14.05 -9.24 2.71
CA ARG A 200 -15.45 -9.34 3.14
C ARG A 200 -15.68 -10.54 4.06
N GLU A 201 -15.11 -11.68 3.72
CA GLU A 201 -15.25 -12.92 4.51
C GLU A 201 -14.63 -12.79 5.90
N LEU A 202 -13.44 -12.20 5.99
CA LEU A 202 -12.70 -12.07 7.24
C LEU A 202 -13.05 -10.79 8.02
N GLY A 203 -13.82 -9.87 7.42
CA GLY A 203 -14.20 -8.59 8.05
C GLY A 203 -13.01 -7.68 8.32
N MET A 204 -11.90 -7.83 7.58
CA MET A 204 -10.67 -7.06 7.80
C MET A 204 -10.65 -5.78 6.97
N ALA A 205 -9.90 -4.77 7.44
CA ALA A 205 -9.51 -3.63 6.62
C ALA A 205 -8.32 -4.02 5.71
N LEU A 206 -8.18 -3.33 4.58
CA LEU A 206 -7.11 -3.55 3.62
C LEU A 206 -6.47 -2.22 3.21
N VAL A 207 -5.15 -2.14 3.30
CA VAL A 207 -4.37 -1.10 2.63
C VAL A 207 -3.60 -1.75 1.50
N ILE A 208 -3.77 -1.23 0.28
CA ILE A 208 -3.02 -1.69 -0.87
C ILE A 208 -2.14 -0.57 -1.42
N VAL A 209 -0.85 -0.84 -1.51
CA VAL A 209 0.07 0.03 -2.25
C VAL A 209 0.16 -0.49 -3.67
N THR A 210 -0.05 0.37 -4.63
CA THR A 210 0.08 0.02 -6.05
C THR A 210 0.31 1.26 -6.91
N HIS A 211 0.87 1.07 -8.07
CA HIS A 211 0.90 2.05 -9.14
C HIS A 211 -0.13 1.74 -10.25
N ASP A 212 -0.87 0.64 -10.12
CA ASP A 212 -1.87 0.19 -11.08
C ASP A 212 -3.28 0.66 -10.69
N PHE A 213 -3.82 1.60 -11.45
CA PHE A 213 -5.16 2.14 -11.24
C PHE A 213 -6.29 1.15 -11.57
N GLY A 214 -6.02 0.11 -12.38
CA GLY A 214 -6.96 -0.99 -12.60
C GLY A 214 -7.19 -1.81 -11.32
N VAL A 215 -6.14 -2.06 -10.57
CA VAL A 215 -6.20 -2.68 -9.23
C VAL A 215 -7.00 -1.79 -8.28
N VAL A 216 -6.72 -0.50 -8.28
CA VAL A 216 -7.42 0.49 -7.45
C VAL A 216 -8.93 0.50 -7.74
N ALA A 217 -9.31 0.65 -9.01
CA ALA A 217 -10.71 0.64 -9.45
C ALA A 217 -11.42 -0.66 -9.08
N GLY A 218 -10.68 -1.78 -9.12
CA GLY A 218 -11.19 -3.10 -8.81
C GLY A 218 -11.41 -3.38 -7.32
N LEU A 219 -10.78 -2.66 -6.40
CA LEU A 219 -10.67 -3.09 -5.01
C LEU A 219 -10.93 -1.97 -3.98
N ALA A 220 -10.41 -0.77 -4.22
CA ALA A 220 -10.35 0.27 -3.21
C ALA A 220 -11.67 1.07 -3.09
N ASP A 221 -12.07 1.36 -1.85
CA ASP A 221 -13.18 2.28 -1.55
C ASP A 221 -12.68 3.73 -1.62
N ARG A 222 -11.44 3.98 -1.15
CA ARG A 222 -10.79 5.30 -1.10
C ARG A 222 -9.37 5.20 -1.65
N VAL A 223 -8.88 6.33 -2.15
CA VAL A 223 -7.52 6.46 -2.70
C VAL A 223 -6.80 7.61 -2.00
N ALA A 224 -5.57 7.37 -1.57
CA ALA A 224 -4.62 8.38 -1.14
C ALA A 224 -3.47 8.46 -2.16
N VAL A 225 -3.34 9.59 -2.84
CA VAL A 225 -2.30 9.81 -3.85
C VAL A 225 -1.09 10.46 -3.19
N MET A 226 0.06 9.78 -3.24
CA MET A 226 1.31 10.26 -2.66
C MET A 226 2.25 10.79 -3.73
N TYR A 227 2.86 11.93 -3.45
CA TYR A 227 3.94 12.53 -4.24
C TYR A 227 5.02 13.07 -3.33
N ALA A 228 6.29 12.71 -3.58
CA ALA A 228 7.46 13.20 -2.87
C ALA A 228 7.30 13.20 -1.32
N GLY A 229 6.76 12.13 -0.77
CA GLY A 229 6.64 11.91 0.68
C GLY A 229 5.38 12.48 1.34
N THR A 230 4.47 13.10 0.59
CA THR A 230 3.22 13.68 1.13
C THR A 230 1.99 13.14 0.41
N ILE A 231 0.84 13.09 1.09
CA ILE A 231 -0.46 12.90 0.41
C ILE A 231 -0.83 14.22 -0.27
N VAL A 232 -1.02 14.17 -1.58
CA VAL A 232 -1.41 15.35 -2.38
C VAL A 232 -2.90 15.40 -2.68
N GLU A 233 -3.56 14.24 -2.71
CA GLU A 233 -5.01 14.13 -2.85
C GLU A 233 -5.52 12.86 -2.19
N GLU A 234 -6.70 12.92 -1.59
CA GLU A 234 -7.38 11.77 -1.02
C GLU A 234 -8.89 11.92 -1.21
N GLY A 235 -9.56 10.82 -1.57
CA GLY A 235 -11.01 10.81 -1.77
C GLY A 235 -11.57 9.43 -2.07
N GLY A 236 -12.87 9.35 -2.28
CA GLY A 236 -13.53 8.15 -2.77
C GLY A 236 -13.02 7.78 -4.16
N THR A 237 -12.84 6.49 -4.43
CA THR A 237 -12.20 6.00 -5.68
C THR A 237 -12.94 6.51 -6.92
N LEU A 238 -14.26 6.38 -6.97
CA LEU A 238 -15.05 6.80 -8.14
C LEU A 238 -14.99 8.32 -8.34
N GLU A 239 -15.07 9.08 -7.25
CA GLU A 239 -15.04 10.53 -7.26
C GLU A 239 -13.68 11.06 -7.74
N LEU A 240 -12.59 10.51 -7.20
CA LEU A 240 -11.23 10.90 -7.54
C LEU A 240 -10.92 10.58 -9.02
N PHE A 241 -11.42 9.45 -9.54
CA PHE A 241 -11.22 9.07 -10.94
C PHE A 241 -12.01 9.96 -11.89
N ALA A 242 -13.26 10.30 -11.53
CA ALA A 242 -14.11 11.16 -12.34
C ALA A 242 -13.67 12.62 -12.30
N ARG A 243 -13.20 13.10 -11.15
CA ARG A 243 -12.90 14.52 -10.89
C ARG A 243 -11.65 14.71 -10.06
N PRO A 244 -10.46 14.33 -10.56
CA PRO A 244 -9.20 14.59 -9.88
C PRO A 244 -9.03 16.10 -9.66
N ARG A 245 -8.57 16.49 -8.47
CA ARG A 245 -8.38 17.89 -8.08
C ARG A 245 -6.92 18.31 -8.11
N HIS A 246 -6.02 17.40 -7.84
CA HIS A 246 -4.59 17.70 -7.93
C HIS A 246 -4.09 17.46 -9.36
N PRO A 247 -3.34 18.42 -9.97
CA PRO A 247 -2.80 18.26 -11.32
C PRO A 247 -1.93 17.00 -11.52
N TYR A 248 -1.26 16.53 -10.46
CA TYR A 248 -0.52 15.26 -10.50
C TYR A 248 -1.45 14.05 -10.64
N THR A 249 -2.53 14.00 -9.87
CA THR A 249 -3.54 12.92 -9.97
C THR A 249 -4.16 12.88 -11.35
N ALA A 250 -4.52 14.05 -11.89
CA ALA A 250 -5.03 14.16 -13.25
C ALA A 250 -4.02 13.66 -14.29
N GLY A 251 -2.74 14.01 -14.11
CA GLY A 251 -1.66 13.52 -14.97
C GLY A 251 -1.48 12.00 -14.92
N LEU A 252 -1.55 11.40 -13.72
CA LEU A 252 -1.49 9.94 -13.57
C LEU A 252 -2.65 9.24 -14.27
N LEU A 253 -3.87 9.73 -14.10
CA LEU A 253 -5.07 9.17 -14.73
C LEU A 253 -5.06 9.37 -16.26
N ALA A 254 -4.56 10.51 -16.73
CA ALA A 254 -4.42 10.79 -18.16
C ALA A 254 -3.32 9.94 -18.84
N ALA A 255 -2.38 9.40 -18.07
CA ALA A 255 -1.32 8.51 -18.59
C ALA A 255 -1.78 7.06 -18.73
N LEU A 256 -2.99 6.71 -18.24
CA LEU A 256 -3.54 5.36 -18.40
C LEU A 256 -3.99 5.14 -19.84
N PRO A 257 -3.57 4.03 -20.48
CA PRO A 257 -4.05 3.67 -21.81
C PRO A 257 -5.57 3.41 -21.77
N ARG A 258 -6.29 3.99 -22.70
CA ARG A 258 -7.73 3.73 -22.87
C ARG A 258 -7.96 2.81 -24.08
N LEU A 259 -9.00 1.99 -24.02
CA LEU A 259 -9.37 1.09 -25.12
C LEU A 259 -9.80 1.84 -26.39
N ASP A 260 -10.28 3.07 -26.23
CA ASP A 260 -10.73 4.00 -27.27
C ASP A 260 -9.67 4.99 -27.72
N ASP A 261 -8.44 4.91 -27.17
CA ASP A 261 -7.34 5.77 -27.62
C ASP A 261 -7.00 5.47 -29.09
N PRO A 262 -6.88 6.51 -29.96
CA PRO A 262 -6.51 6.32 -31.35
C PRO A 262 -5.13 5.66 -31.48
N THR A 263 -5.06 4.61 -32.29
CA THR A 263 -3.79 3.93 -32.59
C THR A 263 -2.75 4.90 -33.18
N GLY A 264 -1.55 4.93 -32.59
CA GLY A 264 -0.43 5.74 -33.07
C GLY A 264 -0.29 7.12 -32.40
N GLN A 265 -1.17 7.50 -31.47
CA GLN A 265 -0.92 8.70 -30.67
C GLN A 265 0.11 8.40 -29.55
N PRO A 266 1.04 9.33 -29.28
CA PRO A 266 1.97 9.19 -28.18
C PRO A 266 1.20 9.18 -26.83
N MET A 267 1.56 8.25 -25.95
CA MET A 267 0.95 8.18 -24.60
C MET A 267 1.16 9.52 -23.87
N ARG A 268 0.13 10.00 -23.23
CA ARG A 268 0.23 11.17 -22.35
C ARG A 268 1.10 10.81 -21.14
N THR A 269 2.15 11.56 -20.91
CA THR A 269 3.07 11.35 -19.78
C THR A 269 3.21 12.61 -18.95
N ILE A 270 3.44 12.44 -17.66
CA ILE A 270 3.81 13.56 -16.79
C ILE A 270 5.25 13.94 -17.12
N GLN A 271 5.46 15.13 -17.67
CA GLN A 271 6.78 15.61 -18.09
C GLN A 271 7.74 15.80 -16.91
N GLY A 272 9.02 15.62 -17.14
CA GLY A 272 10.08 15.77 -16.16
C GLY A 272 10.18 14.59 -15.19
N ASN A 273 11.19 14.64 -14.32
CA ASN A 273 11.43 13.60 -13.32
C ASN A 273 10.90 14.02 -11.94
N PRO A 274 10.46 13.06 -11.10
CA PRO A 274 10.18 13.34 -9.71
C PRO A 274 11.41 13.92 -9.02
N PRO A 275 11.24 14.81 -8.03
CA PRO A 275 12.36 15.37 -7.30
C PRO A 275 13.10 14.26 -6.55
N GLN A 276 14.42 14.34 -6.54
CA GLN A 276 15.23 13.41 -5.77
C GLN A 276 15.03 13.64 -4.27
N PRO A 277 15.03 12.56 -3.46
CA PRO A 277 15.05 12.69 -2.01
C PRO A 277 16.20 13.60 -1.57
N GLY A 278 15.91 14.59 -0.72
CA GLY A 278 16.90 15.56 -0.26
C GLY A 278 17.04 16.81 -1.15
N ASN A 279 16.46 16.83 -2.36
CA ASN A 279 16.50 18.01 -3.25
C ASN A 279 15.08 18.41 -3.69
N LEU A 280 14.26 18.79 -2.71
CA LEU A 280 12.89 19.22 -2.94
C LEU A 280 12.84 20.74 -3.19
N PRO A 281 11.93 21.21 -4.07
CA PRO A 281 11.70 22.63 -4.21
C PRO A 281 11.16 23.22 -2.88
N PRO A 282 11.41 24.52 -2.60
CA PRO A 282 11.00 25.15 -1.34
C PRO A 282 9.47 25.20 -1.15
N GLY A 283 8.70 25.21 -2.24
CA GLY A 283 7.25 25.23 -2.23
C GLY A 283 6.62 23.87 -2.51
N CYS A 284 5.62 23.84 -3.39
CA CYS A 284 4.96 22.63 -3.83
C CYS A 284 5.95 21.68 -4.53
N ALA A 285 6.07 20.45 -4.05
CA ALA A 285 7.01 19.47 -4.62
C ALA A 285 6.71 19.17 -6.10
N PHE A 286 5.45 19.28 -6.53
CA PHE A 286 5.05 19.07 -7.92
C PHE A 286 5.22 20.31 -8.81
N TRP A 287 5.50 21.49 -8.25
CA TRP A 287 5.62 22.75 -8.99
C TRP A 287 6.48 22.68 -10.26
N PRO A 288 7.67 22.07 -10.29
CA PRO A 288 8.49 22.00 -11.50
C PRO A 288 7.83 21.28 -12.68
N ARG A 289 6.95 20.34 -12.38
CA ARG A 289 6.24 19.48 -13.36
C ARG A 289 4.80 19.92 -13.62
N CYS A 290 4.29 20.89 -12.87
CA CYS A 290 2.90 21.31 -12.91
C CYS A 290 2.62 22.28 -14.05
N ALA A 291 1.75 21.92 -14.98
CA ALA A 291 1.29 22.82 -16.04
C ALA A 291 0.37 23.94 -15.52
N GLN A 292 -0.26 23.74 -14.34
CA GLN A 292 -1.20 24.70 -13.72
C GLN A 292 -0.52 25.58 -12.64
N ARG A 293 0.81 25.60 -12.60
CA ARG A 293 1.58 26.32 -11.57
C ARG A 293 1.30 27.82 -11.55
N VAL A 294 1.24 28.36 -10.34
CA VAL A 294 1.17 29.80 -10.05
C VAL A 294 2.34 30.21 -9.14
N ALA A 295 2.63 31.49 -9.01
CA ALA A 295 3.82 31.97 -8.28
C ALA A 295 3.94 31.39 -6.85
N VAL A 296 2.85 31.37 -6.08
CA VAL A 296 2.83 30.83 -4.71
C VAL A 296 3.26 29.36 -4.63
N CYS A 297 3.11 28.59 -5.71
CA CYS A 297 3.53 27.18 -5.72
C CYS A 297 5.05 27.00 -5.60
N GLY A 298 5.84 27.97 -6.03
CA GLY A 298 7.29 27.96 -5.86
C GLY A 298 7.77 28.38 -4.47
N GLU A 299 6.92 29.06 -3.71
CA GLU A 299 7.28 29.68 -2.44
C GLU A 299 6.79 28.90 -1.22
N ARG A 300 5.59 28.32 -1.30
CA ARG A 300 4.91 27.69 -0.18
C ARG A 300 4.42 26.29 -0.53
N SER A 301 4.63 25.33 0.36
CA SER A 301 4.03 23.99 0.25
C SER A 301 2.53 24.10 0.57
N PRO A 302 1.64 23.52 -0.29
CA PRO A 302 0.22 23.48 0.02
C PRO A 302 -0.05 22.48 1.17
N ILE A 303 -1.04 22.81 2.01
CA ILE A 303 -1.51 21.92 3.08
C ILE A 303 -2.62 21.03 2.54
N LEU A 304 -2.71 19.80 3.02
CA LEU A 304 -3.81 18.88 2.71
C LEU A 304 -5.10 19.39 3.38
N ALA A 305 -5.93 20.08 2.61
CA ALA A 305 -7.15 20.72 3.11
C ALA A 305 -8.41 19.99 2.63
N SER A 306 -9.49 20.09 3.41
CA SER A 306 -10.80 19.55 3.06
C SER A 306 -11.36 20.17 1.78
N HIS A 307 -11.95 19.33 0.94
CA HIS A 307 -12.61 19.67 -0.32
C HIS A 307 -13.90 18.86 -0.43
N PRO A 308 -14.94 19.30 -1.16
CA PRO A 308 -16.19 18.56 -1.29
C PRO A 308 -16.06 17.09 -1.72
N THR A 309 -15.01 16.74 -2.42
CA THR A 309 -14.74 15.37 -2.91
C THR A 309 -13.67 14.62 -2.11
N GLY A 310 -13.21 15.15 -0.98
CA GLY A 310 -12.15 14.56 -0.16
C GLY A 310 -11.18 15.60 0.40
N ARG A 311 -9.87 15.37 0.28
CA ARG A 311 -8.82 16.31 0.71
C ARG A 311 -7.82 16.54 -0.43
N VAL A 312 -7.32 17.75 -0.59
CA VAL A 312 -6.34 18.10 -1.63
C VAL A 312 -5.29 19.09 -1.14
N ALA A 313 -4.03 18.83 -1.46
CA ALA A 313 -2.90 19.72 -1.18
C ALA A 313 -2.49 20.49 -2.45
N CYS A 314 -3.27 21.47 -2.84
CA CYS A 314 -3.03 22.29 -4.03
C CYS A 314 -3.46 23.73 -3.81
N HIS A 315 -2.64 24.72 -4.22
CA HIS A 315 -3.01 26.13 -4.18
C HIS A 315 -4.07 26.49 -5.23
N ARG A 316 -4.17 25.70 -6.29
CA ARG A 316 -5.12 25.88 -7.40
C ARG A 316 -5.69 24.52 -7.82
N PRO A 317 -6.61 23.93 -7.03
CA PRO A 317 -7.26 22.68 -7.40
C PRO A 317 -7.99 22.80 -8.72
N LEU A 318 -8.00 21.73 -9.51
CA LEU A 318 -8.75 21.65 -10.76
C LEU A 318 -10.25 21.76 -10.50
N GLN A 319 -10.97 22.57 -11.29
CA GLN A 319 -12.40 22.83 -11.10
C GLN A 319 -13.30 21.89 -11.93
N GLY A 320 -12.76 21.21 -12.97
CA GLY A 320 -13.49 20.30 -13.85
C GLY A 320 -13.05 18.84 -13.67
N GLY A 321 -13.89 17.91 -14.21
CA GLY A 321 -13.45 16.52 -14.46
C GLY A 321 -12.37 16.48 -15.56
N LEU A 322 -11.81 15.29 -15.79
CA LEU A 322 -11.03 15.05 -17.00
C LEU A 322 -11.97 15.34 -18.18
N GLU A 323 -11.66 16.38 -18.98
CA GLU A 323 -12.33 16.53 -20.26
C GLU A 323 -12.06 15.27 -21.08
N ALA A 324 -13.13 14.66 -21.59
CA ALA A 324 -13.13 13.40 -22.31
C ALA A 324 -12.31 13.47 -23.61
#